data_eed8ea4df5b8a4ab1e8ac998636c39ac
#
_entry.id   eed8ea4df5b8a4ab1e8ac998636c39ac
#
_cell.length_a   1.000
_cell.length_b   1.000
_cell.length_c   1.000
_cell.angle_alpha   90.00
_cell.angle_beta   90.00
_cell.angle_gamma   90.00
#
_symmetry.space_group_name_H-M   'P 1'
#
loop_
_entity.id
_entity.type
_entity.pdbx_description
1 polymer ?
#
loop_
_entity_poly.entity_id
_entity_poly.type
_entity_poly.pdbx_seq_one_letter_code
_entity_poly.pdbx_strand_id
1 'polypeptide(L)'
;GNLTVAGVSQPHAVAHDYVEGHPFERGEPVDDNFFPRLQELVNDIHRHDLAYVDLSKRENIIVGDDDQPYLVDFQVCFILPDWWPGNSWPTRKLLQLAQGADDYHVLKHFRNSRPDLLSPEERDIERHRPWLIRAFRRIGNPARSLRRRLLVLLGVRTGKGRVESEQAPEDGARRRIERSKENSRQ
;
A
#
# COMPACT_ATOMS: atom_id res chain seq x y z
N GLY A 1 11.49 -24.10 -1.59
CA GLY A 1 12.35 -24.73 -2.60
C GLY A 1 13.12 -23.65 -3.33
N ASN A 2 14.30 -23.96 -3.87
CA ASN A 2 15.08 -22.99 -4.65
C ASN A 2 14.41 -22.81 -6.00
N LEU A 3 14.06 -21.57 -6.35
CA LEU A 3 13.58 -21.21 -7.68
C LEU A 3 14.77 -21.24 -8.66
N THR A 4 14.54 -21.79 -9.85
CA THR A 4 15.52 -21.77 -10.94
C THR A 4 14.95 -20.96 -12.10
N VAL A 5 15.64 -19.89 -12.48
CA VAL A 5 15.26 -19.03 -13.62
C VAL A 5 16.38 -19.11 -14.66
N ALA A 6 16.02 -19.48 -15.88
CA ALA A 6 16.98 -19.68 -16.99
C ALA A 6 18.19 -20.58 -16.63
N GLY A 7 17.96 -21.64 -15.85
CA GLY A 7 19.01 -22.57 -15.43
C GLY A 7 19.86 -22.09 -14.25
N VAL A 8 19.65 -20.90 -13.73
CA VAL A 8 20.37 -20.34 -12.57
C VAL A 8 19.53 -20.43 -11.32
N SER A 9 20.05 -21.03 -10.25
CA SER A 9 19.39 -21.11 -8.95
C SER A 9 19.30 -19.72 -8.31
N GLN A 10 18.09 -19.35 -7.88
CA GLN A 10 17.79 -18.06 -7.23
C GLN A 10 17.30 -18.33 -5.79
N PRO A 11 18.22 -18.42 -4.81
CA PRO A 11 17.88 -18.83 -3.45
C PRO A 11 17.02 -17.81 -2.69
N HIS A 12 16.97 -16.57 -3.16
CA HIS A 12 16.20 -15.48 -2.53
C HIS A 12 15.02 -14.99 -3.40
N ALA A 13 14.68 -15.73 -4.47
CA ALA A 13 13.57 -15.38 -5.33
C ALA A 13 12.25 -15.99 -4.80
N VAL A 14 11.18 -15.24 -4.91
CA VAL A 14 9.81 -15.68 -4.67
C VAL A 14 9.05 -15.58 -5.99
N ALA A 15 8.30 -16.60 -6.34
CA ALA A 15 7.38 -16.56 -7.45
C ALA A 15 5.96 -16.41 -6.92
N HIS A 16 5.20 -15.55 -7.56
CA HIS A 16 3.77 -15.40 -7.34
C HIS A 16 3.08 -15.30 -8.71
N ASP A 17 1.78 -15.55 -8.71
CA ASP A 17 0.99 -15.37 -9.92
C ASP A 17 0.97 -13.90 -10.34
N TYR A 18 1.04 -13.67 -11.64
CA TYR A 18 0.90 -12.32 -12.18
C TYR A 18 -0.58 -11.94 -12.21
N VAL A 19 -0.89 -10.77 -11.70
CA VAL A 19 -2.25 -10.19 -11.76
C VAL A 19 -2.29 -9.22 -12.93
N GLU A 20 -3.12 -9.52 -13.93
CA GLU A 20 -3.42 -8.59 -15.01
C GLU A 20 -4.34 -7.49 -14.48
N GLY A 21 -3.98 -6.22 -14.75
CA GLY A 21 -4.71 -5.07 -14.23
C GLY A 21 -3.82 -3.83 -14.13
N HIS A 22 -4.26 -2.85 -13.36
CA HIS A 22 -3.54 -1.60 -13.18
C HIS A 22 -3.62 -1.11 -11.73
N PRO A 23 -2.66 -0.30 -11.26
CA PRO A 23 -2.71 0.30 -9.94
C PRO A 23 -3.94 1.21 -9.79
N PHE A 24 -4.62 1.09 -8.65
CA PHE A 24 -5.81 1.88 -8.35
C PHE A 24 -5.52 3.38 -8.35
N GLU A 25 -6.30 4.15 -9.11
CA GLU A 25 -6.16 5.60 -9.22
C GLU A 25 -7.15 6.36 -8.32
N ARG A 26 -6.85 7.63 -8.06
CA ARG A 26 -7.71 8.47 -7.22
C ARG A 26 -8.99 8.86 -7.95
N GLY A 27 -10.13 8.48 -7.38
CA GLY A 27 -11.44 8.83 -7.95
C GLY A 27 -11.79 7.98 -9.17
N GLU A 28 -11.04 6.89 -9.39
CA GLU A 28 -11.34 5.93 -10.41
C GLU A 28 -12.72 5.30 -10.17
N PRO A 29 -13.58 5.21 -11.19
CA PRO A 29 -14.84 4.50 -11.10
C PRO A 29 -14.53 2.99 -11.09
N VAL A 30 -14.87 2.34 -9.98
CA VAL A 30 -14.76 0.89 -9.81
C VAL A 30 -16.15 0.28 -9.60
N ASP A 31 -16.25 -1.03 -9.78
CA ASP A 31 -17.47 -1.80 -9.51
C ASP A 31 -18.01 -1.54 -8.09
N ASP A 32 -19.33 -1.66 -7.92
CA ASP A 32 -20.01 -1.41 -6.63
C ASP A 32 -19.52 -2.33 -5.50
N ASN A 33 -19.08 -3.54 -5.86
CA ASN A 33 -18.56 -4.53 -4.93
C ASN A 33 -17.05 -4.45 -4.71
N PHE A 34 -16.32 -3.59 -5.43
CA PHE A 34 -14.87 -3.49 -5.33
C PHE A 34 -14.39 -3.22 -3.90
N PHE A 35 -14.92 -2.19 -3.24
CA PHE A 35 -14.53 -1.85 -1.87
C PHE A 35 -15.04 -2.85 -0.82
N PRO A 36 -16.27 -3.39 -0.89
CA PRO A 36 -16.67 -4.53 -0.08
C PRO A 36 -15.69 -5.71 -0.17
N ARG A 37 -15.29 -6.11 -1.37
CA ARG A 37 -14.30 -7.20 -1.57
C ARG A 37 -12.91 -6.84 -1.06
N LEU A 38 -12.47 -5.60 -1.26
CA LEU A 38 -11.22 -5.11 -0.69
C LEU A 38 -11.23 -5.17 0.84
N GLN A 39 -12.34 -4.83 1.47
CA GLN A 39 -12.50 -4.94 2.92
C GLN A 39 -12.48 -6.40 3.38
N GLU A 40 -13.12 -7.32 2.64
CA GLU A 40 -13.05 -8.76 2.92
C GLU A 40 -11.61 -9.28 2.83
N LEU A 41 -10.87 -8.90 1.81
CA LEU A 41 -9.46 -9.26 1.65
C LEU A 41 -8.60 -8.75 2.82
N VAL A 42 -8.82 -7.52 3.27
CA VAL A 42 -8.14 -6.95 4.43
C VAL A 42 -8.55 -7.69 5.72
N ASN A 43 -9.83 -8.02 5.88
CA ASN A 43 -10.31 -8.81 7.02
C ASN A 43 -9.68 -10.21 7.04
N ASP A 44 -9.44 -10.82 5.88
CA ASP A 44 -8.74 -12.10 5.77
C ASP A 44 -7.30 -11.99 6.29
N ILE A 45 -6.58 -10.98 5.87
CA ILE A 45 -5.24 -10.67 6.37
C ILE A 45 -5.25 -10.49 7.90
N HIS A 46 -6.22 -9.74 8.42
CA HIS A 46 -6.37 -9.48 9.85
C HIS A 46 -6.65 -10.76 10.65
N ARG A 47 -7.43 -11.71 10.10
CA ARG A 47 -7.69 -13.03 10.72
C ARG A 47 -6.44 -13.89 10.90
N HIS A 48 -5.40 -13.64 10.11
CA HIS A 48 -4.11 -14.31 10.21
C HIS A 48 -3.10 -13.58 11.11
N ASP A 49 -3.58 -12.72 12.03
CA ASP A 49 -2.75 -11.90 12.92
C ASP A 49 -1.74 -11.02 12.16
N LEU A 50 -2.15 -10.54 10.99
CA LEU A 50 -1.41 -9.61 10.14
C LEU A 50 -2.09 -8.24 10.09
N ALA A 51 -1.30 -7.18 9.91
CA ALA A 51 -1.75 -5.88 9.43
C ALA A 51 -0.92 -5.50 8.19
N TYR A 52 -1.58 -5.01 7.17
CA TYR A 52 -0.94 -4.68 5.90
C TYR A 52 -0.10 -3.39 5.99
N VAL A 53 -0.56 -2.41 6.77
CA VAL A 53 0.12 -1.14 7.13
C VAL A 53 0.28 -0.16 5.97
N ASP A 54 0.53 -0.60 4.75
CA ASP A 54 0.86 0.27 3.60
C ASP A 54 -0.32 0.53 2.64
N LEU A 55 -1.56 0.32 3.11
CA LEU A 55 -2.80 0.63 2.38
C LEU A 55 -3.01 2.15 2.11
N SER A 56 -2.18 2.99 2.69
CA SER A 56 -2.19 4.43 2.37
C SER A 56 -1.76 4.72 0.94
N LYS A 57 -0.96 3.83 0.34
CA LYS A 57 -0.49 3.87 -1.04
C LYS A 57 -1.49 3.16 -1.95
N ARG A 58 -2.01 3.88 -2.91
CA ARG A 58 -2.97 3.33 -3.89
C ARG A 58 -2.31 2.36 -4.86
N GLU A 59 -1.04 2.58 -5.12
CA GLU A 59 -0.21 1.76 -6.01
C GLU A 59 -0.10 0.31 -5.54
N ASN A 60 -0.38 0.05 -4.26
CA ASN A 60 -0.39 -1.27 -3.66
C ASN A 60 -1.74 -1.99 -3.82
N ILE A 61 -2.75 -1.31 -4.35
CA ILE A 61 -4.06 -1.87 -4.69
C ILE A 61 -4.12 -1.98 -6.21
N ILE A 62 -4.32 -3.18 -6.72
CA ILE A 62 -4.49 -3.43 -8.15
C ILE A 62 -5.97 -3.62 -8.43
N VAL A 63 -6.47 -2.92 -9.44
CA VAL A 63 -7.75 -3.21 -10.07
C VAL A 63 -7.47 -4.24 -11.15
N GLY A 64 -7.88 -5.49 -10.93
CA GLY A 64 -7.72 -6.56 -11.90
C GLY A 64 -8.60 -6.35 -13.13
N ASP A 65 -8.21 -6.94 -14.24
CA ASP A 65 -9.03 -6.94 -15.47
C ASP A 65 -10.38 -7.69 -15.27
N ASP A 66 -10.50 -8.41 -14.15
CA ASP A 66 -11.71 -9.09 -13.66
C ASP A 66 -12.54 -8.22 -12.69
N ASP A 67 -12.24 -6.92 -12.57
CA ASP A 67 -12.84 -5.98 -11.62
C ASP A 67 -12.67 -6.38 -10.14
N GLN A 68 -11.70 -7.27 -9.82
CA GLN A 68 -11.39 -7.64 -8.45
C GLN A 68 -10.27 -6.78 -7.87
N PRO A 69 -10.31 -6.47 -6.55
CA PRO A 69 -9.19 -5.86 -5.86
C PRO A 69 -8.12 -6.91 -5.53
N TYR A 70 -6.87 -6.55 -5.76
CA TYR A 70 -5.70 -7.32 -5.32
C TYR A 70 -4.76 -6.44 -4.53
N LEU A 71 -4.08 -7.02 -3.53
CA LEU A 71 -3.05 -6.33 -2.76
C LEU A 71 -1.67 -6.87 -3.14
N VAL A 72 -0.74 -5.95 -3.37
CA VAL A 72 0.65 -6.25 -3.72
C VAL A 72 1.59 -5.53 -2.75
N ASP A 73 2.87 -5.90 -2.73
CA ASP A 73 3.91 -5.27 -1.90
C ASP A 73 3.70 -5.43 -0.38
N PHE A 74 3.83 -6.67 0.10
CA PHE A 74 3.76 -7.01 1.53
C PHE A 74 5.07 -6.73 2.30
N GLN A 75 5.98 -5.90 1.77
CA GLN A 75 7.30 -5.64 2.40
C GLN A 75 7.20 -4.93 3.75
N VAL A 76 6.12 -4.21 4.00
CA VAL A 76 5.91 -3.40 5.22
C VAL A 76 4.72 -3.91 6.02
N CYS A 77 4.44 -5.20 6.02
CA CYS A 77 3.38 -5.77 6.85
C CYS A 77 3.85 -5.96 8.30
N PHE A 78 2.92 -5.85 9.23
CA PHE A 78 3.16 -6.20 10.63
C PHE A 78 2.53 -7.57 10.91
N ILE A 79 3.39 -8.53 11.28
CA ILE A 79 3.00 -9.89 11.64
C ILE A 79 3.19 -10.07 13.13
N LEU A 80 2.17 -10.59 13.81
CA LEU A 80 2.30 -10.92 15.22
C LEU A 80 3.19 -12.16 15.37
N PRO A 81 4.31 -12.08 16.10
CA PRO A 81 5.18 -13.25 16.31
C PRO A 81 4.51 -14.29 17.19
N ASP A 82 4.69 -15.57 16.88
CA ASP A 82 4.15 -16.69 17.68
C ASP A 82 4.90 -16.96 18.99
N TRP A 83 6.09 -16.37 19.15
CA TRP A 83 6.96 -16.58 20.32
C TRP A 83 6.77 -15.48 21.38
N TRP A 84 6.97 -15.85 22.64
CA TRP A 84 6.99 -14.88 23.76
C TRP A 84 8.34 -14.13 23.82
N PRO A 85 8.40 -12.82 24.06
CA PRO A 85 7.32 -11.86 24.36
C PRO A 85 6.61 -11.26 23.15
N GLY A 86 6.87 -11.75 21.94
CA GLY A 86 6.32 -11.19 20.70
C GLY A 86 4.79 -11.23 20.66
N ASN A 87 4.19 -12.32 21.19
CA ASN A 87 2.74 -12.47 21.34
C ASN A 87 2.25 -12.01 22.73
N SER A 88 2.70 -10.84 23.19
CA SER A 88 2.28 -10.25 24.46
C SER A 88 1.11 -9.28 24.28
N TRP A 89 0.44 -8.92 25.37
CA TRP A 89 -0.66 -7.95 25.32
C TRP A 89 -0.29 -6.62 24.64
N PRO A 90 0.88 -6.00 24.84
CA PRO A 90 1.23 -4.77 24.14
C PRO A 90 1.37 -4.94 22.62
N THR A 91 1.96 -6.06 22.16
CA THR A 91 2.13 -6.33 20.74
C THR A 91 0.80 -6.63 20.05
N ARG A 92 -0.10 -7.38 20.71
CA ARG A 92 -1.48 -7.55 20.25
C ARG A 92 -2.23 -6.21 20.13
N LYS A 93 -2.03 -5.32 21.10
CA LYS A 93 -2.61 -3.98 21.06
C LYS A 93 -2.06 -3.16 19.90
N LEU A 94 -0.77 -3.27 19.61
CA LEU A 94 -0.13 -2.63 18.46
C LEU A 94 -0.71 -3.19 17.14
N LEU A 95 -0.86 -4.52 17.02
CA LEU A 95 -1.50 -5.14 15.87
C LEU A 95 -2.91 -4.59 15.64
N GLN A 96 -3.77 -4.57 16.66
CA GLN A 96 -5.12 -4.02 16.57
C GLN A 96 -5.14 -2.56 16.09
N LEU A 97 -4.18 -1.75 16.55
CA LEU A 97 -4.06 -0.37 16.11
C LEU A 97 -3.62 -0.26 14.64
N ALA A 98 -2.73 -1.15 14.19
CA ALA A 98 -2.30 -1.22 12.80
C ALA A 98 -3.45 -1.69 11.89
N GLN A 99 -4.18 -2.73 12.29
CA GLN A 99 -5.38 -3.22 11.60
C GLN A 99 -6.46 -2.13 11.47
N GLY A 100 -6.73 -1.38 12.55
CA GLY A 100 -7.64 -0.24 12.49
C GLY A 100 -7.15 0.90 11.57
N ALA A 101 -5.86 1.00 11.32
CA ALA A 101 -5.33 1.94 10.33
C ALA A 101 -5.58 1.43 8.89
N ASP A 102 -5.51 0.12 8.65
CA ASP A 102 -5.85 -0.49 7.37
C ASP A 102 -7.33 -0.24 7.04
N ASP A 103 -8.25 -0.53 7.97
CA ASP A 103 -9.70 -0.27 7.79
C ASP A 103 -9.99 1.20 7.48
N TYR A 104 -9.31 2.11 8.19
CA TYR A 104 -9.42 3.54 7.91
C TYR A 104 -8.96 3.90 6.48
N HIS A 105 -7.90 3.26 5.98
CA HIS A 105 -7.41 3.52 4.63
C HIS A 105 -8.33 2.96 3.56
N VAL A 106 -8.91 1.77 3.74
CA VAL A 106 -9.96 1.23 2.85
C VAL A 106 -11.14 2.20 2.78
N LEU A 107 -11.70 2.60 3.92
CA LEU A 107 -12.82 3.54 3.97
C LEU A 107 -12.48 4.89 3.32
N LYS A 108 -11.26 5.37 3.50
CA LYS A 108 -10.79 6.61 2.87
C LYS A 108 -10.73 6.50 1.35
N HIS A 109 -10.27 5.38 0.80
CA HIS A 109 -10.26 5.14 -0.64
C HIS A 109 -11.69 5.01 -1.16
N PHE A 110 -12.54 4.26 -0.48
CA PHE A 110 -13.96 4.11 -0.79
C PHE A 110 -14.65 5.47 -0.90
N ARG A 111 -14.53 6.32 0.13
CA ARG A 111 -15.12 7.66 0.10
C ARG A 111 -14.61 8.52 -1.06
N ASN A 112 -13.36 8.37 -1.45
CA ASN A 112 -12.77 9.20 -2.51
C ASN A 112 -13.21 8.77 -3.91
N SER A 113 -13.59 7.51 -4.11
CA SER A 113 -13.96 6.95 -5.41
C SER A 113 -15.46 6.73 -5.58
N ARG A 114 -16.12 6.20 -4.55
CA ARG A 114 -17.56 5.89 -4.58
C ARG A 114 -18.29 6.43 -3.33
N PRO A 115 -18.31 7.76 -3.14
CA PRO A 115 -19.01 8.37 -2.00
C PRO A 115 -20.53 8.14 -2.06
N ASP A 116 -21.06 7.82 -3.25
CA ASP A 116 -22.46 7.52 -3.52
C ASP A 116 -22.95 6.28 -2.76
N LEU A 117 -22.09 5.28 -2.58
CA LEU A 117 -22.39 4.01 -1.92
C LEU A 117 -22.26 4.06 -0.39
N LEU A 118 -21.69 5.12 0.17
CA LEU A 118 -21.47 5.25 1.60
C LEU A 118 -22.65 5.95 2.29
N SER A 119 -23.01 5.44 3.47
CA SER A 119 -23.94 6.12 4.37
C SER A 119 -23.39 7.47 4.84
N PRO A 120 -24.25 8.41 5.29
CA PRO A 120 -23.78 9.70 5.81
C PRO A 120 -22.79 9.57 6.97
N GLU A 121 -22.92 8.52 7.78
CA GLU A 121 -22.04 8.25 8.94
C GLU A 121 -20.66 7.78 8.49
N GLU A 122 -20.58 6.93 7.47
CA GLU A 122 -19.33 6.42 6.90
C GLU A 122 -18.58 7.49 6.10
N ARG A 123 -19.28 8.49 5.56
CA ARG A 123 -18.66 9.64 4.90
C ARG A 123 -17.86 10.52 5.86
N ASP A 124 -18.17 10.49 7.16
CA ASP A 124 -17.41 11.22 8.20
C ASP A 124 -16.17 10.42 8.64
N ILE A 125 -15.16 10.45 7.80
CA ILE A 125 -13.88 9.76 8.05
C ILE A 125 -13.16 10.29 9.30
N GLU A 126 -13.36 11.53 9.69
CA GLU A 126 -12.70 12.09 10.88
C GLU A 126 -13.13 11.34 12.15
N ARG A 127 -14.35 10.86 12.20
CA ARG A 127 -14.90 10.06 13.29
C ARG A 127 -14.25 8.66 13.37
N HIS A 128 -13.92 8.08 12.20
CA HIS A 128 -13.33 6.75 12.10
C HIS A 128 -11.78 6.77 12.12
N ARG A 129 -11.18 7.97 12.19
CA ARG A 129 -9.71 8.09 12.19
C ARG A 129 -9.12 7.61 13.51
N PRO A 130 -8.31 6.50 13.51
CA PRO A 130 -7.61 6.03 14.69
C PRO A 130 -6.74 7.13 15.29
N TRP A 131 -6.76 7.24 16.61
CA TRP A 131 -5.96 8.25 17.34
C TRP A 131 -4.46 8.15 17.01
N LEU A 132 -3.99 6.93 16.71
CA LEU A 132 -2.62 6.64 16.31
C LEU A 132 -2.24 7.36 15.01
N ILE A 133 -3.12 7.39 14.01
CA ILE A 133 -2.88 8.13 12.76
C ILE A 133 -2.78 9.63 13.06
N ARG A 134 -3.58 10.13 14.01
CA ARG A 134 -3.49 11.53 14.45
C ARG A 134 -2.16 11.81 15.15
N ALA A 135 -1.74 10.93 16.06
CA ALA A 135 -0.47 11.03 16.77
C ALA A 135 0.73 10.91 15.81
N PHE A 136 0.69 9.94 14.89
CA PHE A 136 1.75 9.73 13.90
C PHE A 136 1.91 10.94 12.94
N ARG A 137 0.82 11.57 12.54
CA ARG A 137 0.89 12.80 11.74
C ARG A 137 1.45 13.97 12.54
N ARG A 138 1.16 14.03 13.85
CA ARG A 138 1.63 15.11 14.72
C ARG A 138 3.12 15.00 15.05
N ILE A 139 3.63 13.78 15.15
CA ILE A 139 5.04 13.49 15.50
C ILE A 139 5.86 13.09 14.28
N GLY A 140 5.34 12.26 13.40
CA GLY A 140 6.05 11.69 12.25
C GLY A 140 6.34 12.70 11.14
N ASN A 141 5.42 13.65 10.89
CA ASN A 141 5.64 14.68 9.87
C ASN A 141 6.78 15.65 10.24
N PRO A 142 6.86 16.19 11.47
CA PRO A 142 8.01 17.01 11.85
C PRO A 142 9.31 16.20 11.89
N ALA A 143 9.29 14.93 12.34
CA ALA A 143 10.46 14.08 12.35
C ALA A 143 10.98 13.76 10.93
N ARG A 144 10.09 13.47 9.97
CA ARG A 144 10.46 13.29 8.55
C ARG A 144 11.00 14.58 7.95
N SER A 145 10.42 15.74 8.27
CA SER A 145 10.89 17.03 7.78
C SER A 145 12.27 17.39 8.37
N LEU A 146 12.49 17.09 9.65
CA LEU A 146 13.77 17.29 10.32
C LEU A 146 14.85 16.35 9.73
N ARG A 147 14.56 15.07 9.57
CA ARG A 147 15.45 14.11 8.91
C ARG A 147 15.80 14.56 7.50
N ARG A 148 14.81 15.02 6.72
CA ARG A 148 15.02 15.53 5.36
C ARG A 148 15.93 16.77 5.36
N ARG A 149 15.71 17.71 6.29
CA ARG A 149 16.57 18.90 6.45
C ARG A 149 18.00 18.52 6.82
N LEU A 150 18.18 17.58 7.74
CA LEU A 150 19.48 17.06 8.13
C LEU A 150 20.20 16.38 6.95
N LEU A 151 19.52 15.54 6.17
CA LEU A 151 20.11 14.88 5.00
C LEU A 151 20.49 15.88 3.89
N VAL A 152 19.75 16.97 3.75
CA VAL A 152 20.09 18.07 2.82
C VAL A 152 21.29 18.84 3.34
N LEU A 153 21.34 19.19 4.63
CA LEU A 153 22.47 19.87 5.27
C LEU A 153 23.77 19.05 5.23
N LEU A 154 23.66 17.72 5.33
CA LEU A 154 24.81 16.80 5.24
C LEU A 154 25.21 16.50 3.77
N GLY A 155 24.58 17.14 2.77
CA GLY A 155 24.91 16.96 1.37
C GLY A 155 24.57 15.58 0.77
N VAL A 156 23.89 14.72 1.55
CA VAL A 156 23.52 13.35 1.15
C VAL A 156 22.31 13.36 0.19
N ARG A 157 21.54 14.47 0.14
CA ARG A 157 20.36 14.62 -0.71
C ARG A 157 20.26 16.03 -1.28
N THR A 158 20.05 16.15 -2.59
CA THR A 158 19.77 17.42 -3.24
C THR A 158 18.35 17.87 -2.90
N GLY A 159 18.18 19.13 -2.46
CA GLY A 159 16.91 19.68 -1.97
C GLY A 159 15.83 19.92 -3.05
N LYS A 160 16.08 19.59 -4.31
CA LYS A 160 15.12 19.68 -5.42
C LYS A 160 14.74 18.27 -5.86
N GLY A 161 13.48 17.92 -5.64
CA GLY A 161 12.87 16.79 -6.31
C GLY A 161 11.97 16.00 -5.38
N ARG A 162 10.67 15.93 -5.67
CA ARG A 162 9.96 14.67 -5.64
C ARG A 162 10.85 13.74 -6.43
N VAL A 163 11.35 12.69 -5.80
CA VAL A 163 12.11 11.67 -6.51
C VAL A 163 11.10 11.00 -7.45
N GLU A 164 11.29 11.19 -8.76
CA GLU A 164 10.56 10.42 -9.79
C GLU A 164 10.77 8.90 -9.64
N SER A 165 11.65 8.47 -8.73
CA SER A 165 11.90 7.08 -8.38
C SER A 165 10.87 6.46 -7.40
N GLU A 166 9.86 7.20 -6.97
CA GLU A 166 8.68 6.62 -6.31
C GLU A 166 7.58 6.24 -7.33
N GLN A 167 7.79 6.47 -8.60
CA GLN A 167 7.03 5.80 -9.65
C GLN A 167 7.52 4.36 -9.70
N ALA A 168 6.57 3.40 -9.61
CA ALA A 168 6.90 1.99 -9.65
C ALA A 168 7.89 1.70 -10.78
N PRO A 169 8.92 0.86 -10.56
CA PRO A 169 9.91 0.52 -11.61
C PRO A 169 9.25 0.05 -12.91
N GLU A 170 8.05 -0.49 -12.81
CA GLU A 170 7.20 -0.96 -13.90
C GLU A 170 6.64 0.16 -14.77
N ASP A 171 6.29 1.32 -14.20
CA ASP A 171 5.86 2.49 -14.98
C ASP A 171 7.01 3.05 -15.82
N GLY A 172 8.24 2.97 -15.32
CA GLY A 172 9.45 3.32 -16.06
C GLY A 172 9.69 2.38 -17.26
N ALA A 173 9.45 1.08 -17.07
CA ALA A 173 9.58 0.07 -18.12
C ALA A 173 8.47 0.24 -19.17
N ARG A 174 7.21 0.43 -18.75
CA ARG A 174 6.05 0.63 -19.63
C ARG A 174 6.22 1.86 -20.51
N ARG A 175 6.62 3.00 -19.95
CA ARG A 175 6.90 4.24 -20.71
C ARG A 175 8.07 4.08 -21.69
N ARG A 176 9.09 3.27 -21.36
CA ARG A 176 10.17 2.96 -22.31
C ARG A 176 9.67 2.14 -23.49
N ILE A 177 8.79 1.16 -23.24
CA ILE A 177 8.20 0.32 -24.28
C ILE A 177 7.27 1.16 -25.16
N GLU A 178 6.47 2.05 -24.61
CA GLU A 178 5.59 2.95 -25.37
C GLU A 178 6.39 3.92 -26.25
N ARG A 179 7.43 4.57 -25.71
CA ARG A 179 8.34 5.41 -26.49
C ARG A 179 9.07 4.66 -27.60
N SER A 180 9.46 3.40 -27.33
CA SER A 180 10.09 2.56 -28.35
C SER A 180 9.12 2.23 -29.49
N LYS A 181 7.84 2.00 -29.17
CA LYS A 181 6.79 1.76 -30.18
C LYS A 181 6.45 3.00 -30.98
N GLU A 182 6.47 4.19 -30.37
CA GLU A 182 6.28 5.46 -31.06
C GLU A 182 7.41 5.78 -32.05
N ASN A 183 8.66 5.60 -31.61
CA ASN A 183 9.85 5.81 -32.49
C ASN A 183 9.95 4.79 -33.62
N SER A 184 9.31 3.63 -33.51
CA SER A 184 9.31 2.61 -34.57
C SER A 184 8.18 2.82 -35.60
N ARG A 185 7.31 3.80 -35.39
CA ARG A 185 6.20 4.19 -36.27
C ARG A 185 6.48 5.47 -37.09
N GLN A 186 7.61 6.12 -36.85
CA GLN A 186 8.17 7.22 -37.65
C GLN A 186 9.27 6.68 -38.58
#